data_47a598155183923c4dbd57eb1c7ca3bb
#
_entry.id   47a598155183923c4dbd57eb1c7ca3bb
#
_cell.length_a   1.000
_cell.length_b   1.000
_cell.length_c   1.000
_cell.angle_alpha   90.00
_cell.angle_beta   90.00
_cell.angle_gamma   90.00
#
_symmetry.space_group_name_H-M   'P 1'
#
loop_
_entity.id
_entity.type
_entity.pdbx_description
1 polymer ?
#
loop_
_entity_poly.entity_id
_entity_poly.type
_entity_poly.pdbx_seq_one_letter_code
_entity_poly.pdbx_strand_id
1 'polypeptide(L)'
;MGASFTEFGGWEMPVRYGSDIDEHHTVRNGCGLFDISHMAEIRVTGSAEDFLDFALISKLSEIEVGRAKYTMICNDQGGIIDDLIVYRLDQDEFMIVANAGNHHQVVEALKQRLENFPDTQVVDESGIWSLIAMQGPKTNQILGSLVDVDLTELKYYSIAAARLL
;
A
#
# COMPACT_ATOMS: atom_id res chain seq x y z
N MET A 1 8.92 -23.79 5.18
CA MET A 1 7.83 -24.27 4.30
C MET A 1 8.36 -24.78 2.95
N GLY A 2 9.68 -24.73 2.68
CA GLY A 2 10.31 -25.33 1.51
C GLY A 2 10.03 -24.58 0.19
N ALA A 3 9.90 -23.26 0.25
CA ALA A 3 9.72 -22.45 -0.95
C ALA A 3 10.94 -22.45 -1.87
N SER A 4 10.73 -22.33 -3.16
CA SER A 4 11.76 -21.91 -4.11
C SER A 4 11.74 -20.37 -4.19
N PHE A 5 12.94 -19.77 -4.26
CA PHE A 5 13.11 -18.32 -4.22
C PHE A 5 13.65 -17.79 -5.55
N THR A 6 13.37 -16.52 -5.83
CA THR A 6 13.99 -15.74 -6.90
C THR A 6 14.29 -14.33 -6.41
N GLU A 7 15.25 -13.68 -7.05
CA GLU A 7 15.50 -12.25 -6.82
C GLU A 7 14.42 -11.43 -7.52
N PHE A 8 13.87 -10.46 -6.80
CA PHE A 8 12.90 -9.50 -7.31
C PHE A 8 13.08 -8.13 -6.63
N GLY A 9 13.60 -7.17 -7.38
CA GLY A 9 13.78 -5.79 -6.89
C GLY A 9 14.69 -5.68 -5.65
N GLY A 10 15.71 -6.53 -5.53
CA GLY A 10 16.62 -6.59 -4.39
C GLY A 10 16.16 -7.50 -3.24
N TRP A 11 15.02 -8.16 -3.39
CA TRP A 11 14.44 -9.07 -2.39
C TRP A 11 14.53 -10.52 -2.83
N GLU A 12 14.80 -11.43 -1.88
CA GLU A 12 14.62 -12.87 -2.09
C GLU A 12 13.14 -13.22 -1.89
N MET A 13 12.40 -13.31 -2.99
CA MET A 13 10.96 -13.56 -2.96
C MET A 13 10.64 -15.05 -3.16
N PRO A 14 9.73 -15.65 -2.36
CA PRO A 14 9.25 -17.00 -2.61
C PRO A 14 8.40 -17.01 -3.88
N VAL A 15 8.78 -17.86 -4.85
CA VAL A 15 8.05 -18.03 -6.10
C VAL A 15 6.90 -19.02 -5.93
N ARG A 16 7.19 -20.14 -5.23
CA ARG A 16 6.24 -21.23 -5.00
C ARG A 16 6.67 -22.07 -3.80
N TYR A 17 5.73 -22.74 -3.19
CA TYR A 17 5.93 -23.69 -2.10
C TYR A 17 5.81 -25.15 -2.57
N GLY A 18 5.13 -25.41 -3.68
CA GLY A 18 4.94 -26.72 -4.27
C GLY A 18 4.68 -26.62 -5.75
N SER A 19 3.45 -26.33 -6.16
CA SER A 19 3.03 -26.24 -7.55
C SER A 19 2.36 -24.89 -7.79
N ASP A 20 2.87 -24.09 -8.72
CA ASP A 20 2.31 -22.79 -9.11
C ASP A 20 0.83 -22.90 -9.51
N ILE A 21 0.47 -24.00 -10.20
CA ILE A 21 -0.91 -24.24 -10.68
C ILE A 21 -1.83 -24.55 -9.49
N ASP A 22 -1.39 -25.38 -8.55
CA ASP A 22 -2.21 -25.75 -7.38
C ASP A 22 -2.37 -24.55 -6.43
N GLU A 23 -1.33 -23.75 -6.25
CA GLU A 23 -1.37 -22.52 -5.47
C GLU A 23 -2.29 -21.48 -6.13
N HIS A 24 -2.21 -21.33 -7.46
CA HIS A 24 -3.15 -20.50 -8.22
C HIS A 24 -4.60 -20.94 -8.01
N HIS A 25 -4.88 -22.24 -8.14
CA HIS A 25 -6.24 -22.78 -7.93
C HIS A 25 -6.70 -22.63 -6.48
N THR A 26 -5.79 -22.71 -5.51
CA THR A 26 -6.09 -22.47 -4.09
C THR A 26 -6.60 -21.04 -3.86
N VAL A 27 -5.93 -20.06 -4.44
CA VAL A 27 -6.37 -18.66 -4.38
C VAL A 27 -7.69 -18.46 -5.11
N ARG A 28 -7.83 -19.00 -6.32
CA ARG A 28 -9.02 -18.80 -7.16
C ARG A 28 -10.30 -19.45 -6.58
N ASN A 29 -10.16 -20.54 -5.86
CA ASN A 29 -11.30 -21.31 -5.33
C ASN A 29 -11.46 -21.22 -3.80
N GLY A 30 -10.47 -20.61 -3.13
CA GLY A 30 -10.39 -20.52 -1.68
C GLY A 30 -9.90 -19.17 -1.20
N CYS A 31 -8.71 -19.19 -0.58
CA CYS A 31 -8.01 -18.00 -0.10
C CYS A 31 -6.51 -18.25 -0.08
N GLY A 32 -5.74 -17.26 -0.47
CA GLY A 32 -4.28 -17.22 -0.33
C GLY A 32 -3.83 -16.06 0.54
N LEU A 33 -2.74 -16.26 1.24
CA LEU A 33 -2.06 -15.25 2.05
C LEU A 33 -0.71 -14.93 1.40
N PHE A 34 -0.48 -13.64 1.14
CA PHE A 34 0.73 -13.16 0.48
C PHE A 34 1.44 -12.15 1.39
N ASP A 35 2.70 -12.40 1.70
CA ASP A 35 3.57 -11.40 2.29
C ASP A 35 4.04 -10.45 1.18
N ILE A 36 3.60 -9.21 1.25
CA ILE A 36 3.95 -8.12 0.33
C ILE A 36 4.67 -6.98 1.04
N SER A 37 5.31 -7.26 2.18
CA SER A 37 6.06 -6.30 3.00
C SER A 37 7.31 -5.71 2.29
N HIS A 38 7.60 -6.14 1.07
CA HIS A 38 8.61 -5.52 0.22
C HIS A 38 8.14 -4.19 -0.41
N MET A 39 6.84 -3.91 -0.40
CA MET A 39 6.30 -2.61 -0.82
C MET A 39 6.78 -1.50 0.13
N ALA A 40 6.76 -0.26 -0.34
CA ALA A 40 7.10 0.89 0.49
C ALA A 40 5.85 1.44 1.17
N GLU A 41 5.95 1.71 2.47
CA GLU A 41 4.94 2.41 3.27
C GLU A 41 5.49 3.77 3.71
N ILE A 42 4.91 4.85 3.17
CA ILE A 42 5.38 6.20 3.39
C ILE A 42 4.26 7.02 4.04
N ARG A 43 4.51 7.49 5.27
CA ARG A 43 3.56 8.34 5.99
C ARG A 43 3.76 9.80 5.64
N VAL A 44 2.64 10.50 5.42
CA VAL A 44 2.60 11.95 5.19
C VAL A 44 1.65 12.57 6.21
N THR A 45 2.12 13.58 6.95
CA THR A 45 1.36 14.27 7.99
C THR A 45 1.55 15.78 7.93
N GLY A 46 0.71 16.53 8.67
CA GLY A 46 0.71 17.99 8.69
C GLY A 46 -0.13 18.57 7.54
N SER A 47 0.34 19.57 6.80
CA SER A 47 -0.38 20.11 5.62
C SER A 47 -0.37 19.11 4.45
N ALA A 48 -0.79 17.87 4.74
CA ALA A 48 -0.63 16.72 3.85
C ALA A 48 -1.50 16.81 2.59
N GLU A 49 -2.72 17.37 2.70
CA GLU A 49 -3.63 17.53 1.56
C GLU A 49 -3.02 18.38 0.44
N ASP A 50 -2.60 19.61 0.79
CA ASP A 50 -2.01 20.56 -0.17
C ASP A 50 -0.71 20.01 -0.75
N PHE A 51 0.10 19.37 0.08
CA PHE A 51 1.33 18.74 -0.36
C PHE A 51 1.07 17.60 -1.35
N LEU A 52 0.14 16.71 -1.06
CA LEU A 52 -0.17 15.56 -1.92
C LEU A 52 -0.84 15.99 -3.23
N ASP A 53 -1.68 17.01 -3.21
CA ASP A 53 -2.27 17.61 -4.41
C ASP A 53 -1.21 18.25 -5.33
N PHE A 54 -0.11 18.75 -4.73
CA PHE A 54 1.04 19.26 -5.48
C PHE A 54 1.96 18.13 -5.97
N ALA A 55 2.20 17.12 -5.10
CA ALA A 55 3.20 16.10 -5.34
C ALA A 55 2.73 14.99 -6.30
N LEU A 56 1.44 14.74 -6.41
CA LEU A 56 0.86 13.63 -7.17
C LEU A 56 -0.09 14.14 -8.25
N ILE A 57 -0.40 13.29 -9.24
CA ILE A 57 -1.25 13.70 -10.37
C ILE A 57 -2.75 13.77 -10.04
N SER A 58 -3.17 13.20 -8.91
CA SER A 58 -4.57 13.19 -8.47
C SER A 58 -4.80 14.20 -7.36
N LYS A 59 -6.02 14.71 -7.26
CA LYS A 59 -6.48 15.47 -6.10
C LYS A 59 -6.75 14.52 -4.93
N LEU A 60 -5.88 14.56 -3.93
CA LEU A 60 -5.95 13.73 -2.72
C LEU A 60 -6.76 14.43 -1.61
N SER A 61 -6.83 15.77 -1.64
CA SER A 61 -7.69 16.57 -0.76
C SER A 61 -9.18 16.22 -0.86
N GLU A 62 -9.60 15.64 -2.01
CA GLU A 62 -11.00 15.27 -2.24
C GLU A 62 -11.38 13.88 -1.70
N ILE A 63 -10.43 13.08 -1.22
CA ILE A 63 -10.75 11.77 -0.64
C ILE A 63 -11.18 11.89 0.83
N GLU A 64 -12.24 11.18 1.20
CA GLU A 64 -12.73 11.13 2.57
C GLU A 64 -11.78 10.31 3.46
N VAL A 65 -11.74 10.60 4.77
CA VAL A 65 -11.07 9.76 5.77
C VAL A 65 -11.59 8.33 5.69
N GLY A 66 -10.70 7.35 5.76
CA GLY A 66 -11.01 5.93 5.60
C GLY A 66 -11.13 5.47 4.14
N ARG A 67 -10.74 6.32 3.18
CA ARG A 67 -10.74 5.99 1.75
C ARG A 67 -9.33 5.94 1.19
N ALA A 68 -9.22 5.30 0.03
CA ALA A 68 -7.97 5.23 -0.73
C ALA A 68 -8.17 5.67 -2.18
N LYS A 69 -7.09 6.06 -2.83
CA LYS A 69 -7.06 6.42 -4.25
C LYS A 69 -5.78 5.90 -4.90
N TYR A 70 -5.94 5.25 -6.04
CA TYR A 70 -4.85 4.94 -6.94
C TYR A 70 -4.42 6.19 -7.71
N THR A 71 -3.13 6.45 -7.78
CA THR A 71 -2.55 7.64 -8.41
C THR A 71 -1.13 7.37 -8.88
N MET A 72 -0.45 8.39 -9.39
CA MET A 72 0.93 8.30 -9.87
C MET A 72 1.74 9.50 -9.38
N ILE A 73 3.05 9.28 -9.24
CA ILE A 73 4.05 10.33 -9.08
C ILE A 73 4.84 10.45 -10.38
N CYS A 74 4.98 11.67 -10.90
CA CYS A 74 5.66 11.94 -12.15
C CYS A 74 6.86 12.87 -11.96
N ASN A 75 7.82 12.82 -12.87
CA ASN A 75 8.90 13.79 -12.97
C ASN A 75 8.45 15.07 -13.71
N ASP A 76 9.33 16.07 -13.79
CA ASP A 76 9.03 17.37 -14.41
C ASP A 76 8.77 17.32 -15.93
N GLN A 77 9.17 16.22 -16.59
CA GLN A 77 8.90 15.96 -18.00
C GLN A 77 7.60 15.17 -18.22
N GLY A 78 6.86 14.86 -17.17
CA GLY A 78 5.63 14.06 -17.21
C GLY A 78 5.88 12.55 -17.29
N GLY A 79 7.12 12.10 -17.17
CA GLY A 79 7.45 10.68 -17.06
C GLY A 79 7.03 10.11 -15.70
N ILE A 80 6.43 8.91 -15.68
CA ILE A 80 5.98 8.25 -14.47
C ILE A 80 7.21 7.74 -13.71
N ILE A 81 7.33 8.13 -12.44
CA ILE A 81 8.30 7.59 -11.49
C ILE A 81 7.74 6.29 -10.90
N ASP A 82 6.49 6.34 -10.44
CA ASP A 82 5.79 5.16 -9.91
C ASP A 82 4.26 5.35 -9.95
N ASP A 83 3.55 4.24 -9.93
CA ASP A 83 2.13 4.17 -9.61
C ASP A 83 1.97 3.71 -8.14
N LEU A 84 1.02 4.30 -7.43
CA LEU A 84 0.91 4.10 -5.99
C LEU A 84 -0.53 4.25 -5.50
N ILE A 85 -0.80 3.73 -4.31
CA ILE A 85 -2.07 3.88 -3.63
C ILE A 85 -1.88 4.79 -2.42
N VAL A 86 -2.74 5.80 -2.29
CA VAL A 86 -2.75 6.70 -1.14
C VAL A 86 -4.01 6.43 -0.32
N TYR A 87 -3.82 6.14 0.96
CA TYR A 87 -4.87 5.96 1.96
C TYR A 87 -4.95 7.20 2.83
N ARG A 88 -6.14 7.74 3.03
CA ARG A 88 -6.38 8.79 4.01
C ARG A 88 -6.76 8.16 5.34
N LEU A 89 -5.85 8.23 6.32
CA LEU A 89 -6.02 7.59 7.63
C LEU A 89 -6.77 8.49 8.61
N ASP A 90 -6.49 9.80 8.57
CA ASP A 90 -7.14 10.84 9.37
C ASP A 90 -7.16 12.15 8.59
N GLN A 91 -7.63 13.24 9.22
CA GLN A 91 -7.77 14.57 8.62
C GLN A 91 -6.50 15.02 7.89
N ASP A 92 -5.37 14.97 8.56
CA ASP A 92 -4.06 15.42 8.09
C ASP A 92 -3.02 14.27 8.08
N GLU A 93 -3.49 13.03 7.87
CA GLU A 93 -2.65 11.85 7.92
C GLU A 93 -2.95 10.90 6.75
N PHE A 94 -1.92 10.63 5.96
CA PHE A 94 -2.00 9.76 4.79
C PHE A 94 -0.89 8.70 4.83
N MET A 95 -1.19 7.54 4.26
CA MET A 95 -0.23 6.47 3.99
C MET A 95 -0.16 6.25 2.49
N ILE A 96 1.04 6.32 1.93
CA ILE A 96 1.33 5.96 0.55
C ILE A 96 1.90 4.56 0.54
N VAL A 97 1.37 3.69 -0.33
CA VAL A 97 1.98 2.39 -0.64
C VAL A 97 2.50 2.45 -2.07
N ALA A 98 3.81 2.28 -2.22
CA ALA A 98 4.51 2.36 -3.50
C ALA A 98 5.23 1.05 -3.84
N ASN A 99 5.62 0.87 -5.11
CA ASN A 99 6.27 -0.34 -5.58
C ASN A 99 7.70 -0.48 -5.03
N ALA A 100 8.07 -1.69 -4.64
CA ALA A 100 9.37 -2.01 -4.04
C ALA A 100 10.56 -1.54 -4.88
N GLY A 101 10.50 -1.75 -6.20
CA GLY A 101 11.57 -1.38 -7.13
C GLY A 101 11.81 0.14 -7.25
N ASN A 102 10.80 0.94 -6.90
CA ASN A 102 10.83 2.41 -6.99
C ASN A 102 10.87 3.09 -5.61
N HIS A 103 10.91 2.32 -4.52
CA HIS A 103 10.84 2.80 -3.13
C HIS A 103 11.72 4.05 -2.90
N HIS A 104 13.03 3.93 -3.10
CA HIS A 104 13.96 5.03 -2.85
C HIS A 104 13.69 6.26 -3.73
N GLN A 105 13.34 6.03 -4.99
CA GLN A 105 13.05 7.12 -5.94
C GLN A 105 11.78 7.88 -5.54
N VAL A 106 10.75 7.18 -5.07
CA VAL A 106 9.50 7.79 -4.60
C VAL A 106 9.75 8.61 -3.34
N VAL A 107 10.44 8.03 -2.33
CA VAL A 107 10.77 8.73 -1.08
C VAL A 107 11.60 9.99 -1.36
N GLU A 108 12.60 9.89 -2.23
CA GLU A 108 13.44 11.03 -2.59
C GLU A 108 12.64 12.11 -3.33
N ALA A 109 11.81 11.73 -4.31
CA ALA A 109 10.98 12.67 -5.05
C ALA A 109 9.96 13.40 -4.15
N LEU A 110 9.37 12.70 -3.18
CA LEU A 110 8.49 13.33 -2.19
C LEU A 110 9.26 14.29 -1.29
N LYS A 111 10.43 13.90 -0.76
CA LYS A 111 11.26 14.75 0.08
C LYS A 111 11.76 16.01 -0.63
N GLN A 112 12.13 15.93 -1.89
CA GLN A 112 12.54 17.09 -2.69
C GLN A 112 11.39 18.10 -2.85
N ARG A 113 10.14 17.65 -2.88
CA ARG A 113 8.95 18.52 -3.02
C ARG A 113 8.53 19.21 -1.73
N LEU A 114 9.10 18.82 -0.57
CA LEU A 114 8.78 19.43 0.73
C LEU A 114 9.28 20.87 0.87
N GLU A 115 10.16 21.36 0.02
CA GLU A 115 10.77 22.69 0.14
C GLU A 115 9.73 23.81 0.34
N ASN A 116 8.56 23.69 -0.30
CA ASN A 116 7.46 24.65 -0.21
C ASN A 116 6.39 24.30 0.82
N PHE A 117 6.59 23.23 1.60
CA PHE A 117 5.61 22.67 2.55
C PHE A 117 6.25 22.43 3.93
N PRO A 118 6.67 23.52 4.65
CA PRO A 118 7.43 23.39 5.89
C PRO A 118 6.66 22.71 7.03
N ASP A 119 5.32 22.72 6.98
CA ASP A 119 4.44 22.11 7.98
C ASP A 119 4.06 20.67 7.63
N THR A 120 4.66 20.09 6.58
CA THR A 120 4.43 18.69 6.16
C THR A 120 5.62 17.81 6.52
N GLN A 121 5.36 16.60 6.94
CA GLN A 121 6.34 15.57 7.17
C GLN A 121 6.13 14.37 6.24
N VAL A 122 7.21 13.85 5.70
CA VAL A 122 7.26 12.61 4.91
C VAL A 122 8.21 11.65 5.60
N VAL A 123 7.69 10.56 6.12
CA VAL A 123 8.44 9.54 6.87
C VAL A 123 8.33 8.20 6.16
N ASP A 124 9.47 7.61 5.83
CA ASP A 124 9.54 6.24 5.33
C ASP A 124 9.39 5.27 6.50
N GLU A 125 8.28 4.54 6.54
CA GLU A 125 7.92 3.58 7.57
C GLU A 125 8.02 2.12 7.10
N SER A 126 8.57 1.87 5.92
CA SER A 126 8.61 0.53 5.29
C SER A 126 9.28 -0.55 6.15
N GLY A 127 10.18 -0.16 7.06
CA GLY A 127 10.81 -1.09 8.02
C GLY A 127 10.02 -1.33 9.31
N ILE A 128 8.85 -0.69 9.49
CA ILE A 128 8.04 -0.74 10.72
C ILE A 128 6.81 -1.64 10.52
N TRP A 129 6.26 -1.66 9.31
CA TRP A 129 5.04 -2.38 8.97
C TRP A 129 5.31 -3.74 8.34
N SER A 130 4.34 -4.64 8.49
CA SER A 130 4.23 -5.84 7.66
C SER A 130 2.96 -5.73 6.84
N LEU A 131 3.07 -5.88 5.54
CA LEU A 131 1.96 -5.79 4.62
C LEU A 131 1.57 -7.18 4.12
N ILE A 132 0.36 -7.60 4.45
CA ILE A 132 -0.16 -8.93 4.10
C ILE A 132 -1.39 -8.76 3.22
N ALA A 133 -1.37 -9.39 2.04
CA ALA A 133 -2.53 -9.48 1.17
C ALA A 133 -3.23 -10.83 1.36
N MET A 134 -4.49 -10.78 1.76
CA MET A 134 -5.35 -11.97 1.87
C MET A 134 -6.36 -11.95 0.73
N GLN A 135 -6.26 -12.89 -0.20
CA GLN A 135 -6.97 -12.83 -1.48
C GLN A 135 -7.67 -14.15 -1.82
N GLY A 136 -8.88 -14.04 -2.37
CA GLY A 136 -9.68 -15.15 -2.83
C GLY A 136 -11.16 -15.05 -2.43
N PRO A 137 -12.06 -15.87 -3.00
CA PRO A 137 -13.48 -15.78 -2.76
C PRO A 137 -13.91 -16.06 -1.31
N LYS A 138 -13.06 -16.72 -0.51
CA LYS A 138 -13.34 -17.01 0.91
C LYS A 138 -12.69 -16.03 1.88
N THR A 139 -12.03 -14.97 1.39
CA THR A 139 -11.31 -13.99 2.24
C THR A 139 -12.22 -13.39 3.30
N ASN A 140 -13.39 -12.86 2.92
CA ASN A 140 -14.30 -12.22 3.88
C ASN A 140 -14.79 -13.19 4.95
N GLN A 141 -15.06 -14.44 4.59
CA GLN A 141 -15.49 -15.47 5.54
C GLN A 141 -14.39 -15.80 6.56
N ILE A 142 -13.14 -15.93 6.09
CA ILE A 142 -12.03 -16.33 6.95
C ILE A 142 -11.58 -15.12 7.79
N LEU A 143 -11.29 -13.98 7.16
CA LEU A 143 -10.79 -12.79 7.85
C LEU A 143 -11.84 -12.23 8.81
N GLY A 144 -13.13 -12.24 8.44
CA GLY A 144 -14.22 -11.76 9.29
C GLY A 144 -14.39 -12.53 10.60
N SER A 145 -13.86 -13.77 10.69
CA SER A 145 -13.83 -14.52 11.95
C SER A 145 -12.61 -14.21 12.82
N LEU A 146 -11.66 -13.43 12.32
CA LEU A 146 -10.38 -13.13 12.94
C LEU A 146 -10.23 -11.65 13.37
N VAL A 147 -11.15 -10.78 12.96
CA VAL A 147 -11.08 -9.34 13.23
C VAL A 147 -12.33 -8.85 13.93
N ASP A 148 -12.22 -7.73 14.64
CA ASP A 148 -13.29 -7.10 15.42
C ASP A 148 -14.12 -6.08 14.62
N VAL A 149 -14.02 -6.09 13.30
CA VAL A 149 -14.78 -5.21 12.39
C VAL A 149 -15.63 -6.02 11.41
N ASP A 150 -16.77 -5.46 11.00
CA ASP A 150 -17.60 -6.05 9.96
C ASP A 150 -17.05 -5.73 8.56
N LEU A 151 -16.44 -6.72 7.93
CA LEU A 151 -15.86 -6.58 6.59
C LEU A 151 -16.92 -6.35 5.50
N THR A 152 -18.21 -6.61 5.77
CA THR A 152 -19.28 -6.39 4.78
C THR A 152 -19.59 -4.91 4.60
N GLU A 153 -19.29 -4.08 5.61
CA GLU A 153 -19.42 -2.62 5.58
C GLU A 153 -18.21 -1.93 4.91
N LEU A 154 -17.10 -2.65 4.75
CA LEU A 154 -15.88 -2.10 4.16
C LEU A 154 -16.01 -2.03 2.63
N LYS A 155 -16.11 -0.82 2.10
CA LYS A 155 -16.26 -0.57 0.67
C LYS A 155 -14.95 -0.78 -0.08
N TYR A 156 -15.05 -1.00 -1.38
CA TYR A 156 -13.89 -1.00 -2.27
C TYR A 156 -13.09 0.31 -2.15
N TYR A 157 -11.78 0.23 -2.12
CA TYR A 157 -10.88 1.36 -1.82
C TYR A 157 -11.21 2.06 -0.49
N SER A 158 -11.43 1.28 0.56
CA SER A 158 -11.53 1.78 1.94
C SER A 158 -10.50 1.14 2.85
N ILE A 159 -10.25 1.79 3.99
CA ILE A 159 -9.39 1.31 5.06
C ILE A 159 -10.12 1.51 6.39
N ALA A 160 -9.92 0.59 7.31
CA ALA A 160 -10.39 0.68 8.70
C ALA A 160 -9.35 0.07 9.64
N ALA A 161 -9.22 0.64 10.83
CA ALA A 161 -8.46 0.01 11.90
C ALA A 161 -9.23 -1.18 12.45
N ALA A 162 -8.54 -2.30 12.69
CA ALA A 162 -9.11 -3.51 13.25
C ALA A 162 -8.12 -4.18 14.20
N ARG A 163 -8.62 -5.04 15.10
CA ARG A 163 -7.80 -5.91 15.93
C ARG A 163 -7.99 -7.35 15.50
N LEU A 164 -6.91 -8.12 15.55
CA LEU A 164 -7.00 -9.58 15.50
C LEU A 164 -7.54 -10.09 16.84
N LEU A 165 -8.50 -11.01 16.76
CA LEU A 165 -9.18 -11.63 17.91
C LEU A 165 -8.38 -12.81 18.47
#